data_78e3b0fa2ccc401feb08fd9a8a1c48e4
#
_entry.id   78e3b0fa2ccc401feb08fd9a8a1c48e4
#
_cell.length_a   1.000
_cell.length_b   1.000
_cell.length_c   1.000
_cell.angle_alpha   90.00
_cell.angle_beta   90.00
_cell.angle_gamma   90.00
#
_symmetry.space_group_name_H-M   'P 1'
#
loop_
_entity.id
_entity.type
_entity.pdbx_description
1 polymer ?
#
loop_
_entity_poly.entity_id
_entity_poly.type
_entity_poly.pdbx_seq_one_letter_code
_entity_poly.pdbx_strand_id
1 'polypeptide(L)'
;MPEDISTDRPLFGGAISSTFPVRFQDVSNIRQVPDHQEVFADPSRDESLVFELLDLKPDINDNGSAVWFLQDLANEQDAQGFTLVDQSXVVEVPIGDSSALFTTAIGQMGISKGRQGREAQNVVRVYLANLRLKNAGTDVLVVAHEPILISPLSESASAVGPGLLPAAQSGFLPMSEVFKVAVSSFKVNDWSLFGGSGN
;
A
#
# COMPACT_ATOMS: atom_id res chain seq x y z
N MET A 1 14.26 3.69 24.10
CA MET A 1 13.39 2.97 23.19
C MET A 1 12.84 3.88 22.10
N PRO A 2 13.24 3.66 20.91
CA PRO A 2 12.73 4.52 19.85
C PRO A 2 11.23 4.33 19.68
N GLU A 3 10.55 5.40 19.50
CA GLU A 3 9.13 5.36 19.25
C GLU A 3 8.87 5.59 17.78
N ASP A 4 7.95 4.80 17.26
CA ASP A 4 7.58 4.91 15.86
C ASP A 4 6.49 5.97 15.75
N ILE A 5 6.90 7.20 15.61
CA ILE A 5 6.01 8.34 15.64
C ILE A 5 5.30 8.49 14.32
N SER A 6 3.97 8.55 14.37
CA SER A 6 3.16 8.79 13.19
C SER A 6 2.72 10.25 13.13
N THR A 7 2.56 10.75 11.91
CA THR A 7 2.08 12.09 11.73
C THR A 7 1.17 12.14 10.50
N ASP A 8 0.32 13.14 10.46
CA ASP A 8 -0.57 13.37 9.34
C ASP A 8 0.24 13.86 8.14
N ARG A 9 0.08 13.20 7.01
CA ARG A 9 0.89 13.45 5.84
C ARG A 9 0.03 13.90 4.67
N PRO A 10 0.39 14.98 4.00
CA PRO A 10 -0.36 15.39 2.82
C PRO A 10 0.01 14.54 1.60
N LEU A 11 -1.00 14.21 0.80
CA LEU A 11 -0.84 13.44 -0.41
C LEU A 11 -1.50 14.17 -1.55
N PHE A 12 -0.95 14.03 -2.74
CA PHE A 12 -1.51 14.62 -3.95
C PHE A 12 -1.74 16.13 -3.75
N GLY A 13 -0.66 16.79 -3.32
CA GLY A 13 -0.71 18.22 -3.13
C GLY A 13 -1.57 18.69 -1.96
N GLY A 14 -1.86 17.78 -1.03
CA GLY A 14 -2.69 18.09 0.11
C GLY A 14 -4.17 17.80 -0.09
N ALA A 15 -4.56 17.34 -1.27
CA ALA A 15 -5.97 17.01 -1.53
C ALA A 15 -6.42 15.80 -0.72
N ILE A 16 -5.48 14.96 -0.31
CA ILE A 16 -5.74 13.81 0.54
C ILE A 16 -4.74 13.87 1.69
N SER A 17 -5.11 13.31 2.83
CA SER A 17 -4.16 13.13 3.92
C SER A 17 -4.34 11.76 4.53
N SER A 18 -3.27 11.28 5.15
CA SER A 18 -3.26 10.00 5.84
C SER A 18 -2.17 10.06 6.90
N THR A 19 -2.31 9.27 7.94
CA THR A 19 -1.37 9.26 9.05
C THR A 19 -0.55 7.97 9.02
N PHE A 20 0.76 8.11 9.05
CA PHE A 20 1.65 6.96 9.13
C PHE A 20 3.00 7.38 9.66
N PRO A 21 3.87 6.43 10.02
CA PRO A 21 5.12 6.79 10.69
C PRO A 21 6.03 7.66 9.85
N VAL A 22 6.74 8.56 10.52
CA VAL A 22 7.65 9.49 9.84
C VAL A 22 8.82 8.79 9.19
N ARG A 23 9.12 7.55 9.59
CA ARG A 23 10.21 6.82 8.96
C ARG A 23 9.95 6.49 7.49
N PHE A 24 8.70 6.55 7.07
CA PHE A 24 8.35 6.37 5.66
C PHE A 24 8.60 7.68 4.94
N GLN A 25 9.49 7.66 3.97
CA GLN A 25 9.94 8.86 3.27
C GLN A 25 9.39 8.86 1.85
N ASP A 26 9.02 10.04 1.39
CA ASP A 26 8.55 10.23 0.03
C ASP A 26 9.68 9.89 -0.94
N VAL A 27 9.43 8.95 -1.84
CA VAL A 27 10.50 8.53 -2.77
C VAL A 27 10.50 9.34 -4.06
N SER A 28 9.62 10.32 -4.21
CA SER A 28 9.58 11.09 -5.45
C SER A 28 10.86 11.90 -5.69
N ASN A 29 11.66 12.12 -4.65
CA ASN A 29 12.94 12.79 -4.80
C ASN A 29 14.06 11.85 -5.28
N ILE A 30 13.80 10.54 -5.29
CA ILE A 30 14.80 9.55 -5.62
C ILE A 30 14.53 8.93 -6.98
N ARG A 31 13.27 8.72 -7.29
CA ARG A 31 12.88 8.16 -8.57
C ARG A 31 11.58 8.79 -9.03
N GLN A 32 11.29 8.61 -10.30
CA GLN A 32 10.05 9.15 -10.85
C GLN A 32 8.88 8.30 -10.39
N VAL A 33 7.85 8.99 -9.92
CA VAL A 33 6.61 8.34 -9.47
C VAL A 33 5.47 8.87 -10.35
N PRO A 34 4.61 8.00 -10.88
CA PRO A 34 3.49 8.49 -11.69
C PRO A 34 2.61 9.47 -10.93
N ASP A 35 1.97 10.37 -11.64
CA ASP A 35 1.16 11.41 -11.02
C ASP A 35 0.00 10.84 -10.20
N HIS A 36 -0.48 9.66 -10.54
CA HIS A 36 -1.61 9.07 -9.83
C HIS A 36 -1.19 8.20 -8.65
N GLN A 37 0.09 8.28 -8.26
CA GLN A 37 0.62 7.52 -7.14
C GLN A 37 1.40 8.40 -6.20
N GLU A 38 1.38 8.02 -4.92
CA GLU A 38 2.32 8.53 -3.92
C GLU A 38 2.97 7.32 -3.29
N VAL A 39 4.29 7.32 -3.23
CA VAL A 39 5.04 6.17 -2.73
C VAL A 39 5.94 6.62 -1.60
N PHE A 40 5.86 5.92 -0.48
CA PHE A 40 6.68 6.18 0.70
C PHE A 40 7.38 4.90 1.09
N ALA A 41 8.62 5.01 1.52
CA ALA A 41 9.40 3.84 1.84
C ALA A 41 10.29 4.08 3.04
N ASP A 42 10.50 3.01 3.79
CA ASP A 42 11.52 2.97 4.82
C ASP A 42 12.64 2.10 4.29
N PRO A 43 13.73 2.69 3.80
CA PRO A 43 14.77 1.88 3.16
C PRO A 43 15.52 1.00 4.15
N SER A 44 15.54 1.34 5.43
CA SER A 44 16.25 0.53 6.39
C SER A 44 15.52 -0.78 6.68
N ARG A 45 14.24 -0.88 6.35
CA ARG A 45 13.48 -2.10 6.54
C ARG A 45 12.90 -2.63 5.24
N ASP A 46 13.07 -1.91 4.15
CA ASP A 46 12.51 -2.25 2.84
C ASP A 46 11.00 -2.39 2.88
N GLU A 47 10.36 -1.60 3.72
CA GLU A 47 8.91 -1.53 3.80
C GLU A 47 8.43 -0.34 3.00
N SER A 48 7.24 -0.46 2.44
CA SER A 48 6.70 0.64 1.65
C SER A 48 5.21 0.76 1.80
N LEU A 49 4.72 1.96 1.46
CA LEU A 49 3.32 2.31 1.52
C LEU A 49 3.02 3.11 0.25
N VAL A 50 2.01 2.66 -0.49
CA VAL A 50 1.67 3.26 -1.78
C VAL A 50 0.21 3.68 -1.74
N PHE A 51 -0.07 4.89 -2.22
CA PHE A 51 -1.43 5.37 -2.42
C PHE A 51 -1.62 5.58 -3.92
N GLU A 52 -2.68 5.03 -4.46
CA GLU A 52 -2.89 5.07 -5.90
C GLU A 52 -4.33 5.42 -6.21
N LEU A 53 -4.51 6.27 -7.22
CA LEU A 53 -5.82 6.68 -7.69
C LEU A 53 -6.01 6.14 -9.10
N LEU A 54 -7.08 5.38 -9.30
CA LEU A 54 -7.38 4.76 -10.58
C LEU A 54 -8.80 5.11 -10.99
N ASP A 55 -9.06 5.10 -12.29
CA ASP A 55 -10.43 5.17 -12.74
C ASP A 55 -11.20 3.97 -12.20
N LEU A 56 -12.41 4.21 -11.77
CA LEU A 56 -13.26 3.15 -11.24
C LEU A 56 -13.41 2.04 -12.26
N LYS A 57 -13.29 0.79 -11.80
CA LYS A 57 -13.45 -0.36 -12.68
C LYS A 57 -14.83 -0.97 -12.43
N PRO A 58 -15.81 -0.59 -13.24
CA PRO A 58 -17.18 -1.04 -12.96
C PRO A 58 -17.40 -2.53 -13.16
N ASP A 59 -16.52 -3.19 -13.92
CA ASP A 59 -16.65 -4.62 -14.15
C ASP A 59 -16.31 -5.47 -12.96
N ILE A 60 -15.67 -4.90 -11.96
CA ILE A 60 -15.18 -5.68 -10.82
C ILE A 60 -16.20 -5.61 -9.71
N ASN A 61 -16.56 -6.76 -9.19
CA ASN A 61 -17.50 -6.86 -8.06
C ASN A 61 -16.97 -6.12 -6.85
N ASP A 62 -17.85 -5.36 -6.21
CA ASP A 62 -17.45 -4.61 -5.02
C ASP A 62 -16.95 -5.53 -3.93
N ASN A 63 -17.57 -6.69 -3.76
CA ASN A 63 -17.25 -7.56 -2.66
C ASN A 63 -15.91 -8.28 -2.83
N GLY A 64 -15.36 -8.31 -4.00
CA GLY A 64 -14.07 -8.95 -4.22
C GLY A 64 -13.03 -8.01 -4.79
N SER A 65 -13.26 -6.73 -4.71
CA SER A 65 -12.41 -5.82 -5.46
C SER A 65 -10.99 -5.76 -4.91
N ALA A 66 -10.82 -5.79 -3.59
CA ALA A 66 -9.45 -5.76 -3.05
C ALA A 66 -8.67 -6.99 -3.48
N VAL A 67 -9.31 -8.16 -3.48
CA VAL A 67 -8.63 -9.37 -3.93
C VAL A 67 -8.26 -9.25 -5.41
N TRP A 68 -9.16 -8.71 -6.20
CA TRP A 68 -8.88 -8.53 -7.62
C TRP A 68 -7.67 -7.63 -7.84
N PHE A 69 -7.63 -6.50 -7.13
CA PHE A 69 -6.50 -5.58 -7.27
C PHE A 69 -5.22 -6.19 -6.76
N LEU A 70 -5.30 -7.00 -5.70
CA LEU A 70 -4.11 -7.65 -5.17
C LEU A 70 -3.55 -8.67 -6.17
N GLN A 71 -4.42 -9.43 -6.81
CA GLN A 71 -3.99 -10.38 -7.82
C GLN A 71 -3.41 -9.65 -9.03
N ASP A 72 -4.01 -8.54 -9.40
CA ASP A 72 -3.50 -7.74 -10.50
C ASP A 72 -2.11 -7.20 -10.18
N LEU A 73 -1.92 -6.76 -8.94
CA LEU A 73 -0.60 -6.29 -8.51
C LEU A 73 0.43 -7.41 -8.58
N ALA A 74 0.06 -8.60 -8.12
CA ALA A 74 0.98 -9.74 -8.18
C ALA A 74 1.36 -10.04 -9.61
N ASN A 75 0.42 -9.97 -10.53
CA ASN A 75 0.71 -10.21 -11.94
C ASN A 75 1.64 -9.14 -12.50
N GLU A 76 1.41 -7.89 -12.15
CA GLU A 76 2.25 -6.80 -12.63
C GLU A 76 3.68 -6.93 -12.16
N GLN A 77 3.87 -7.47 -10.96
CA GLN A 77 5.20 -7.64 -10.38
C GLN A 77 5.82 -8.98 -10.72
N ASP A 78 5.13 -9.76 -11.55
CA ASP A 78 5.62 -11.09 -11.93
C ASP A 78 5.90 -11.93 -10.70
N ALA A 79 5.02 -11.83 -9.71
CA ALA A 79 5.22 -12.51 -8.44
C ALA A 79 5.03 -14.00 -8.58
N GLN A 80 5.70 -14.75 -7.72
CA GLN A 80 5.62 -16.20 -7.68
C GLN A 80 4.96 -16.63 -6.38
N GLY A 81 4.24 -17.72 -6.46
CA GLY A 81 3.70 -18.36 -5.27
C GLY A 81 2.72 -17.49 -4.51
N PHE A 82 1.85 -16.80 -5.22
CA PHE A 82 0.86 -15.95 -4.57
C PHE A 82 -0.10 -16.78 -3.72
N THR A 83 -0.29 -16.35 -2.48
CA THR A 83 -1.24 -16.97 -1.57
C THR A 83 -2.07 -15.86 -0.92
N LEU A 84 -3.38 -16.02 -0.97
CA LEU A 84 -4.27 -15.10 -0.27
C LEU A 84 -4.29 -15.47 1.20
N VAL A 85 -3.96 -14.51 2.07
CA VAL A 85 -3.89 -14.75 3.51
C VAL A 85 -5.19 -14.39 4.19
N ASP A 86 -5.81 -13.26 3.79
CA ASP A 86 -7.02 -12.79 4.43
C ASP A 86 -7.75 -11.85 3.49
N GLN A 87 -9.06 -11.69 3.71
CA GLN A 87 -9.85 -10.72 2.97
C GLN A 87 -11.04 -10.31 3.81
N SER A 88 -11.58 -9.16 3.51
CA SER A 88 -12.75 -8.68 4.24
C SER A 88 -13.92 -8.51 3.29
N UNK A 89 -14.92 -8.47 3.76
CA UNK A 89 -16.04 -8.24 3.01
C UNK A 89 -16.18 -6.79 2.82
N VAL A 90 -17.09 -6.55 1.94
CA VAL A 90 -17.32 -5.13 1.61
C VAL A 90 -18.17 -4.46 2.68
N VAL A 91 -17.78 -3.28 3.06
CA VAL A 91 -18.56 -2.45 3.97
C VAL A 91 -18.60 -1.04 3.39
N GLU A 92 -19.67 -0.33 3.72
CA GLU A 92 -19.81 1.06 3.35
C GLU A 92 -19.26 1.91 4.47
N VAL A 93 -18.35 2.81 4.16
CA VAL A 93 -17.73 3.67 5.16
C VAL A 93 -17.95 5.13 4.79
N PRO A 94 -18.13 6.00 5.77
CA PRO A 94 -18.25 7.42 5.46
C PRO A 94 -16.90 8.00 5.10
N ILE A 95 -16.92 8.95 4.16
CA ILE A 95 -15.71 9.67 3.82
C ILE A 95 -16.12 11.11 3.53
N GLY A 96 -15.94 11.98 4.54
CA GLY A 96 -16.50 13.31 4.48
C GLY A 96 -18.01 13.29 4.39
N ASP A 97 -18.56 14.00 3.45
CA ASP A 97 -19.99 14.03 3.21
C ASP A 97 -20.44 12.94 2.25
N SER A 98 -19.52 12.07 1.84
CA SER A 98 -19.83 11.02 0.90
C SER A 98 -19.59 9.67 1.55
N SER A 99 -19.60 8.61 0.77
CA SER A 99 -19.31 7.29 1.29
C SER A 99 -18.50 6.52 0.25
N ALA A 100 -17.85 5.48 0.73
CA ALA A 100 -17.06 4.60 -0.11
C ALA A 100 -17.37 3.16 0.23
N LEU A 101 -17.19 2.28 -0.73
CA LEU A 101 -17.24 0.85 -0.48
C LEU A 101 -15.82 0.39 -0.23
N PHE A 102 -15.64 -0.29 0.87
CA PHE A 102 -14.30 -0.58 1.40
C PHE A 102 -14.12 -2.09 1.52
N THR A 103 -13.03 -2.59 0.94
CA THR A 103 -12.60 -3.97 1.13
C THR A 103 -11.11 -4.00 1.37
N THR A 104 -10.64 -5.08 1.98
CA THR A 104 -9.22 -5.31 2.15
C THR A 104 -8.86 -6.72 1.72
N ALA A 105 -7.59 -6.91 1.39
CA ALA A 105 -7.04 -8.22 1.10
C ALA A 105 -5.59 -8.23 1.54
N ILE A 106 -5.13 -9.37 2.01
CA ILE A 106 -3.74 -9.56 2.42
C ILE A 106 -3.24 -10.78 1.69
N GLY A 107 -2.10 -10.66 1.02
CA GLY A 107 -1.50 -11.76 0.32
C GLY A 107 -0.03 -11.88 0.63
N GLN A 108 0.55 -13.00 0.22
CA GLN A 108 1.96 -13.26 0.39
C GLN A 108 2.50 -13.79 -0.93
N MET A 109 3.67 -13.31 -1.33
CA MET A 109 4.14 -13.64 -2.66
C MET A 109 5.64 -13.46 -2.73
N GLY A 110 6.27 -14.11 -3.72
CA GLY A 110 7.68 -13.94 -3.97
C GLY A 110 7.92 -12.88 -5.02
N ILE A 111 8.76 -11.91 -4.71
CA ILE A 111 9.06 -10.82 -5.62
C ILE A 111 10.56 -10.71 -5.75
N SER A 112 11.05 -10.68 -7.01
CA SER A 112 12.47 -10.51 -7.27
C SER A 112 12.83 -9.04 -7.20
N LYS A 113 13.91 -8.76 -6.46
CA LYS A 113 14.46 -7.42 -6.39
C LYS A 113 15.85 -7.48 -7.01
N GLY A 114 15.99 -6.86 -8.17
CA GLY A 114 17.23 -6.90 -8.89
C GLY A 114 17.15 -7.81 -10.07
N ARG A 115 18.30 -8.26 -10.56
CA ARG A 115 18.36 -9.00 -11.79
C ARG A 115 18.68 -10.47 -11.64
N GLN A 116 18.76 -10.97 -10.41
CA GLN A 116 19.20 -12.34 -10.18
C GLN A 116 18.12 -13.38 -10.40
N GLY A 117 16.91 -12.94 -10.74
CA GLY A 117 15.84 -13.88 -11.03
C GLY A 117 15.30 -14.54 -9.79
N ARG A 118 14.89 -15.80 -9.94
CA ARG A 118 14.19 -16.48 -8.87
C ARG A 118 15.00 -16.65 -7.60
N GLU A 119 16.30 -16.74 -7.75
CA GLU A 119 17.14 -16.94 -6.59
C GLU A 119 17.24 -15.71 -5.73
N ALA A 120 16.85 -14.57 -6.26
CA ALA A 120 16.87 -13.32 -5.53
C ALA A 120 15.49 -12.90 -5.05
N GLN A 121 14.53 -13.83 -5.03
CA GLN A 121 13.18 -13.49 -4.61
C GLN A 121 13.10 -13.27 -3.11
N ASN A 122 12.45 -12.18 -2.74
CA ASN A 122 12.04 -11.96 -1.37
C ASN A 122 10.62 -12.45 -1.19
N VAL A 123 10.29 -12.91 0.00
CA VAL A 123 8.90 -13.19 0.34
C VAL A 123 8.32 -11.95 0.96
N VAL A 124 7.25 -11.45 0.37
CA VAL A 124 6.67 -10.17 0.75
C VAL A 124 5.20 -10.38 1.09
N ARG A 125 4.78 -9.81 2.22
CA ARG A 125 3.37 -9.74 2.55
C ARG A 125 2.84 -8.40 2.08
N VAL A 126 1.71 -8.43 1.38
CA VAL A 126 1.13 -7.22 0.81
C VAL A 126 -0.26 -7.04 1.41
N TYR A 127 -0.47 -5.86 1.97
CA TYR A 127 -1.76 -5.45 2.51
C TYR A 127 -2.37 -4.47 1.53
N LEU A 128 -3.59 -4.71 1.10
CA LEU A 128 -4.21 -3.84 0.13
C LEU A 128 -5.62 -3.47 0.58
N ALA A 129 -5.92 -2.18 0.57
CA ALA A 129 -7.26 -1.66 0.80
C ALA A 129 -7.75 -1.00 -0.48
N ASN A 130 -9.00 -1.27 -0.82
CA ASN A 130 -9.66 -0.61 -1.94
C ASN A 130 -10.83 0.20 -1.40
N LEU A 131 -10.81 1.49 -1.70
CA LEU A 131 -11.92 2.39 -1.42
C LEU A 131 -12.55 2.76 -2.76
N ARG A 132 -13.77 2.32 -2.98
CA ARG A 132 -14.47 2.60 -4.23
C ARG A 132 -15.31 3.85 -4.04
N LEU A 133 -14.84 4.93 -4.65
CA LEU A 133 -15.54 6.23 -4.61
C LEU A 133 -16.41 6.33 -5.85
N LYS A 134 -17.59 5.70 -5.78
CA LYS A 134 -18.42 5.59 -6.99
C LYS A 134 -18.88 6.95 -7.48
N ASN A 135 -19.18 7.86 -6.54
CA ASN A 135 -19.61 9.20 -6.93
C ASN A 135 -18.50 9.99 -7.59
N ALA A 136 -17.26 9.63 -7.33
CA ALA A 136 -16.11 10.30 -7.94
C ALA A 136 -15.49 9.50 -9.08
N GLY A 137 -16.08 8.35 -9.42
CA GLY A 137 -15.57 7.54 -10.51
C GLY A 137 -14.15 7.06 -10.29
N THR A 138 -13.79 6.78 -9.05
CA THR A 138 -12.40 6.50 -8.70
C THR A 138 -12.30 5.30 -7.79
N ASP A 139 -11.30 4.46 -8.05
CA ASP A 139 -10.84 3.43 -7.11
C ASP A 139 -9.57 3.92 -6.46
N VAL A 140 -9.57 3.97 -5.13
CA VAL A 140 -8.38 4.31 -4.37
C VAL A 140 -7.78 3.04 -3.82
N LEU A 141 -6.47 2.88 -3.99
CA LEU A 141 -5.75 1.77 -3.41
C LEU A 141 -4.76 2.28 -2.38
N VAL A 142 -4.73 1.63 -1.23
CA VAL A 142 -3.68 1.83 -0.23
C VAL A 142 -2.97 0.49 -0.09
N VAL A 143 -1.68 0.45 -0.37
CA VAL A 143 -0.95 -0.80 -0.45
C VAL A 143 0.28 -0.72 0.44
N ALA A 144 0.43 -1.67 1.34
CA ALA A 144 1.61 -1.77 2.20
C ALA A 144 2.37 -3.04 1.86
N HIS A 145 3.68 -2.92 1.76
CA HIS A 145 4.56 -4.04 1.48
C HIS A 145 5.44 -4.29 2.69
N GLU A 146 5.48 -5.55 3.11
CA GLU A 146 6.27 -5.95 4.27
C GLU A 146 7.13 -7.14 3.89
N PRO A 147 8.47 -6.99 3.85
CA PRO A 147 9.30 -8.15 3.60
C PRO A 147 9.20 -9.14 4.76
N ILE A 148 9.00 -10.39 4.42
CA ILE A 148 8.95 -11.47 5.40
C ILE A 148 10.28 -12.22 5.40
N LEU A 149 10.83 -12.43 4.23
CA LEU A 149 12.10 -13.12 4.08
C LEU A 149 12.86 -12.46 2.94
N ILE A 150 14.09 -12.04 3.23
CA ILE A 150 14.91 -11.35 2.25
C ILE A 150 16.01 -12.30 1.78
N SER A 151 16.01 -12.57 0.49
CA SER A 151 17.04 -13.40 -0.11
C SER A 151 18.40 -12.71 -0.01
N PRO A 152 19.44 -13.43 0.35
CA PRO A 152 20.78 -12.81 0.37
C PRO A 152 21.26 -12.34 -1.00
N LEU A 153 20.64 -12.84 -2.07
CA LEU A 153 21.01 -12.43 -3.43
C LEU A 153 20.22 -11.23 -3.92
N SER A 154 19.22 -10.76 -3.17
CA SER A 154 18.40 -9.64 -3.62
C SER A 154 19.06 -8.32 -3.28
N GLU A 155 18.61 -7.27 -3.97
CA GLU A 155 19.11 -5.93 -3.68
C GLU A 155 18.72 -5.45 -2.30
N SER A 156 17.60 -5.95 -1.78
CA SER A 156 17.16 -5.57 -0.44
C SER A 156 18.15 -6.02 0.63
N ALA A 157 18.86 -7.11 0.40
CA ALA A 157 19.78 -7.64 1.40
C ALA A 157 20.92 -6.67 1.68
N SER A 158 21.27 -5.84 0.73
CA SER A 158 22.36 -4.89 0.96
C SER A 158 21.92 -3.74 1.88
N ALA A 159 20.61 -3.49 1.97
CA ALA A 159 20.10 -2.42 2.83
C ALA A 159 19.72 -2.95 4.22
N VAL A 160 19.07 -4.10 4.30
CA VAL A 160 18.52 -4.56 5.57
C VAL A 160 19.11 -5.89 6.03
N GLY A 161 19.88 -6.55 5.18
CA GLY A 161 20.41 -7.87 5.51
C GLY A 161 19.39 -8.97 5.26
N PRO A 162 19.88 -10.20 5.10
CA PRO A 162 18.96 -11.32 4.95
C PRO A 162 18.34 -11.67 6.29
N GLY A 163 17.11 -12.18 6.26
CA GLY A 163 16.44 -12.58 7.47
C GLY A 163 16.02 -11.41 8.32
N LEU A 164 15.05 -10.69 7.84
CA LEU A 164 14.58 -9.49 8.51
C LEU A 164 13.82 -9.82 9.78
N LEU A 165 14.11 -9.10 10.87
CA LEU A 165 13.33 -9.22 12.09
C LEU A 165 12.03 -8.46 11.94
N PRO A 166 10.94 -8.96 12.53
CA PRO A 166 9.68 -8.22 12.49
C PRO A 166 9.81 -6.84 13.13
N ALA A 167 9.04 -5.90 12.63
CA ALA A 167 9.11 -4.53 13.11
C ALA A 167 8.80 -4.43 14.61
N ALA A 168 7.83 -5.21 15.08
CA ALA A 168 7.45 -5.16 16.49
C ALA A 168 8.61 -5.53 17.39
N GLN A 169 9.48 -6.43 16.96
CA GLN A 169 10.62 -6.83 17.74
C GLN A 169 11.72 -5.79 17.76
N SER A 170 11.72 -4.90 16.78
CA SER A 170 12.72 -3.84 16.72
C SER A 170 12.22 -2.52 17.27
N GLY A 171 11.03 -2.49 17.85
CA GLY A 171 10.48 -1.28 18.43
C GLY A 171 9.69 -0.43 17.48
N PHE A 172 9.50 -0.89 16.24
CA PHE A 172 8.71 -0.18 15.26
C PHE A 172 7.30 -0.74 15.20
N LEU A 173 6.37 0.09 14.73
CA LEU A 173 5.01 -0.34 14.52
C LEU A 173 4.99 -1.43 13.45
N PRO A 174 4.33 -2.58 13.68
CA PRO A 174 4.24 -3.60 12.64
C PRO A 174 3.45 -3.08 11.44
N MET A 175 3.78 -3.62 10.26
CA MET A 175 3.13 -3.12 9.04
C MET A 175 1.62 -3.31 9.07
N SER A 176 1.11 -4.33 9.74
CA SER A 176 -0.34 -4.46 9.86
C SER A 176 -0.95 -3.25 10.56
N GLU A 177 -0.26 -2.70 11.56
CA GLU A 177 -0.76 -1.52 12.25
C GLU A 177 -0.53 -0.26 11.44
N VAL A 178 0.61 -0.16 10.76
CA VAL A 178 0.86 0.97 9.85
C VAL A 178 -0.25 1.04 8.82
N PHE A 179 -0.59 -0.10 8.23
CA PHE A 179 -1.63 -0.17 7.22
C PHE A 179 -2.98 0.26 7.80
N LYS A 180 -3.34 -0.25 8.98
CA LYS A 180 -4.62 0.10 9.58
C LYS A 180 -4.73 1.58 9.86
N VAL A 181 -3.68 2.18 10.39
CA VAL A 181 -3.72 3.61 10.71
C VAL A 181 -3.79 4.44 9.43
N ALA A 182 -3.01 4.05 8.41
CA ALA A 182 -3.03 4.79 7.16
C ALA A 182 -4.41 4.76 6.52
N VAL A 183 -5.07 3.61 6.57
CA VAL A 183 -6.39 3.47 5.97
C VAL A 183 -7.45 4.19 6.79
N SER A 184 -7.44 4.01 8.11
CA SER A 184 -8.48 4.60 8.94
C SER A 184 -8.36 6.12 9.02
N SER A 185 -7.18 6.67 8.80
CA SER A 185 -6.96 8.11 8.81
C SER A 185 -7.03 8.74 7.43
N PHE A 186 -7.28 7.95 6.40
CA PHE A 186 -7.40 8.45 5.05
C PHE A 186 -8.56 9.45 4.97
N LYS A 187 -8.27 10.60 4.38
CA LYS A 187 -9.25 11.68 4.36
C LYS A 187 -9.08 12.46 3.06
N VAL A 188 -10.20 12.79 2.45
CA VAL A 188 -10.20 13.63 1.25
C VAL A 188 -10.49 15.06 1.67
N ASN A 189 -9.53 15.93 1.42
CA ASN A 189 -9.65 17.34 1.74
C ASN A 189 -10.16 18.18 0.58
N ASP A 190 -9.93 17.72 -0.62
CA ASP A 190 -10.31 18.46 -1.83
C ASP A 190 -10.80 17.49 -2.87
N TRP A 191 -12.12 17.41 -3.04
CA TRP A 191 -12.73 16.45 -3.96
C TRP A 191 -12.48 16.79 -5.42
N SER A 192 -12.02 17.98 -5.73
CA SER A 192 -11.71 18.32 -7.12
C SER A 192 -10.53 17.53 -7.64
N LEU A 193 -9.78 16.88 -6.74
CA LEU A 193 -8.71 15.96 -7.18
C LEU A 193 -9.22 14.91 -8.15
N PHE A 194 -10.47 14.48 -7.99
CA PHE A 194 -11.03 13.39 -8.79
C PHE A 194 -11.66 13.88 -10.08
N GLY A 195 -11.25 15.04 -10.57
CA GLY A 195 -11.64 15.48 -11.88
C GLY A 195 -12.73 16.50 -11.94
N GLY A 196 -13.20 16.98 -10.87
CA GLY A 196 -14.05 18.13 -10.85
C GLY A 196 -15.41 17.98 -11.53
N SER A 197 -15.67 16.85 -12.05
CA SER A 197 -16.95 16.65 -12.68
C SER A 197 -17.98 16.19 -11.67
N GLY A 198 -17.59 16.19 -10.46
CA GLY A 198 -18.45 15.72 -9.43
C GLY A 198 -19.70 16.55 -9.28
N ASN A 199 -20.00 17.28 -10.13
CA ASN A 199 -21.22 18.02 -10.09
C ASN A 199 -22.43 17.18 -10.31
#